data_625c050a5c9e28978db16c36fac6f443
#
_entry.id   625c050a5c9e28978db16c36fac6f443
#
_cell.length_a   1.000
_cell.length_b   1.000
_cell.length_c   1.000
_cell.angle_alpha   90.00
_cell.angle_beta   90.00
_cell.angle_gamma   90.00
#
_symmetry.space_group_name_H-M   'P 1'
#
loop_
_entity.id
_entity.type
_entity.pdbx_description
1 polymer ?
#
loop_
_entity_poly.entity_id
_entity_poly.type
_entity_poly.pdbx_seq_one_letter_code
_entity_poly.pdbx_strand_id
1 'polypeptide(L)'
;AIGGGIWAYNPRAQAIKAVKVGINQAIARAVGITYAETGPSHDLYQRCCAHNMFPSHNRQAFEDFWTGEVAGHSFRLFEAHLQMETKDSKGRTSRTTKFRGPLLEIGFSRKFHGTTLVTRDGAHRRFFIGGRKDSIKVASKTLDIAEMVNPEFEDAFDVYSDDQVEARYLVHPDYCEQLIAMERAFAGKKVKALFCEGKLTVILEAKQLFESGGMDAGRDREKLEMTL
;
A
#
# COMPACT_ATOMS: atom_id res chain seq x y z
N ALA A 1 42.94 -11.67 -6.63
CA ALA A 1 42.71 -10.85 -5.43
C ALA A 1 41.22 -10.91 -5.10
N ILE A 2 40.86 -11.62 -4.03
CA ILE A 2 39.48 -11.79 -3.54
C ILE A 2 39.18 -10.53 -2.71
N GLY A 3 38.38 -9.60 -3.26
CA GLY A 3 37.88 -8.43 -2.55
C GLY A 3 36.72 -8.84 -1.66
N GLY A 4 37.02 -9.26 -0.43
CA GLY A 4 36.03 -9.44 0.62
C GLY A 4 35.44 -8.08 1.03
N GLY A 5 34.19 -7.82 0.66
CA GLY A 5 33.46 -6.67 1.18
C GLY A 5 33.25 -6.85 2.68
N ILE A 6 33.97 -6.06 3.47
CA ILE A 6 33.76 -5.96 4.92
C ILE A 6 32.38 -5.30 5.10
N TRP A 7 31.36 -6.08 5.46
CA TRP A 7 30.10 -5.58 5.95
C TRP A 7 30.39 -4.84 7.25
N ALA A 8 30.36 -3.51 7.21
CA ALA A 8 30.59 -2.71 8.39
C ALA A 8 29.50 -3.03 9.43
N TYR A 9 29.89 -3.77 10.46
CA TYR A 9 29.08 -4.04 11.64
C TYR A 9 28.72 -2.70 12.31
N ASN A 10 27.44 -2.32 12.26
CA ASN A 10 26.94 -1.10 12.91
C ASN A 10 26.07 -1.48 14.12
N PRO A 11 26.65 -1.60 15.32
CA PRO A 11 25.94 -2.05 16.51
C PRO A 11 24.79 -1.12 16.91
N ARG A 12 24.89 0.19 16.60
CA ARG A 12 23.82 1.15 16.85
C ARG A 12 22.60 0.88 15.96
N ALA A 13 22.79 0.62 14.68
CA ALA A 13 21.69 0.31 13.77
C ALA A 13 20.98 -1.00 14.16
N GLN A 14 21.73 -2.00 14.62
CA GLN A 14 21.16 -3.25 15.11
C GLN A 14 20.37 -3.06 16.43
N ALA A 15 20.86 -2.24 17.33
CA ALA A 15 20.16 -1.93 18.57
C ALA A 15 18.83 -1.18 18.31
N ILE A 16 18.84 -0.17 17.44
CA ILE A 16 17.63 0.54 17.01
C ILE A 16 16.62 -0.42 16.40
N LYS A 17 17.09 -1.30 15.51
CA LYS A 17 16.25 -2.31 14.87
C LYS A 17 15.63 -3.30 15.88
N ALA A 18 16.41 -3.77 16.85
CA ALA A 18 15.93 -4.66 17.90
C ALA A 18 14.86 -3.99 18.77
N VAL A 19 15.05 -2.71 19.11
CA VAL A 19 14.06 -1.91 19.84
C VAL A 19 12.77 -1.75 19.04
N LYS A 20 12.86 -1.37 17.74
CA LYS A 20 11.70 -1.29 16.82
C LYS A 20 10.91 -2.60 16.81
N VAL A 21 11.59 -3.73 16.58
CA VAL A 21 10.95 -5.05 16.55
C VAL A 21 10.28 -5.38 17.89
N GLY A 22 10.95 -5.11 19.01
CA GLY A 22 10.42 -5.35 20.35
C GLY A 22 9.14 -4.53 20.63
N ILE A 23 9.13 -3.25 20.28
CA ILE A 23 7.98 -2.37 20.45
C ILE A 23 6.81 -2.86 19.58
N ASN A 24 7.04 -3.10 18.30
CA ASN A 24 5.99 -3.54 17.38
C ASN A 24 5.40 -4.90 17.80
N GLN A 25 6.23 -5.84 18.27
CA GLN A 25 5.75 -7.11 18.83
C GLN A 25 4.92 -6.93 20.11
N ALA A 26 5.29 -5.97 20.97
CA ALA A 26 4.52 -5.68 22.17
C ALA A 26 3.14 -5.09 21.82
N ILE A 27 3.09 -4.14 20.87
CA ILE A 27 1.83 -3.59 20.34
C ILE A 27 0.97 -4.71 19.75
N ALA A 28 1.53 -5.52 18.85
CA ALA A 28 0.81 -6.61 18.20
C ALA A 28 0.16 -7.55 19.23
N ARG A 29 0.91 -7.95 20.26
CA ARG A 29 0.38 -8.79 21.35
C ARG A 29 -0.73 -8.10 22.12
N ALA A 30 -0.61 -6.80 22.39
CA ALA A 30 -1.62 -6.05 23.14
C ALA A 30 -2.98 -5.99 22.42
N VAL A 31 -2.97 -5.95 21.07
CA VAL A 31 -4.19 -5.91 20.25
C VAL A 31 -4.57 -7.27 19.64
N GLY A 32 -3.89 -8.36 20.02
CA GLY A 32 -4.24 -9.73 19.61
C GLY A 32 -3.87 -10.09 18.17
N ILE A 33 -2.87 -9.39 17.57
CA ILE A 33 -2.39 -9.67 16.21
C ILE A 33 -0.91 -10.09 16.22
N THR A 34 -0.34 -10.38 15.06
CA THR A 34 1.05 -10.82 14.90
C THR A 34 1.86 -9.79 14.15
N TYR A 35 3.06 -9.52 14.63
CA TYR A 35 4.07 -8.73 13.92
C TYR A 35 5.32 -9.54 13.65
N ALA A 36 5.86 -9.40 12.43
CA ALA A 36 7.17 -9.91 12.04
C ALA A 36 7.90 -8.90 11.16
N GLU A 37 9.21 -8.80 11.26
CA GLU A 37 10.00 -7.89 10.43
C GLU A 37 9.92 -8.26 8.94
N THR A 38 9.86 -9.55 8.65
CA THR A 38 9.76 -10.10 7.28
C THR A 38 8.63 -11.10 7.20
N GLY A 39 8.04 -11.25 6.01
CA GLY A 39 6.92 -12.17 5.82
C GLY A 39 6.58 -12.39 4.34
N PRO A 40 5.53 -13.18 4.05
CA PRO A 40 5.10 -13.48 2.69
C PRO A 40 4.43 -12.25 2.05
N SER A 41 5.09 -11.69 1.04
CA SER A 41 4.63 -10.50 0.31
C SER A 41 4.33 -10.76 -1.16
N HIS A 42 4.90 -11.83 -1.73
CA HIS A 42 5.00 -12.03 -3.18
C HIS A 42 3.64 -12.03 -3.89
N ASP A 43 2.66 -12.78 -3.42
CA ASP A 43 1.34 -12.92 -4.04
C ASP A 43 0.54 -11.60 -4.05
N LEU A 44 0.53 -10.87 -2.93
CA LEU A 44 -0.13 -9.58 -2.83
C LEU A 44 0.59 -8.52 -3.70
N TYR A 45 1.91 -8.47 -3.64
CA TYR A 45 2.70 -7.59 -4.48
C TYR A 45 2.48 -7.86 -5.98
N GLN A 46 2.50 -9.12 -6.42
CA GLN A 46 2.25 -9.49 -7.81
C GLN A 46 0.84 -9.11 -8.26
N ARG A 47 -0.18 -9.28 -7.40
CA ARG A 47 -1.55 -8.84 -7.69
C ARG A 47 -1.59 -7.33 -7.91
N CYS A 48 -0.95 -6.55 -7.04
CA CYS A 48 -0.86 -5.09 -7.21
C CYS A 48 -0.15 -4.69 -8.52
N CYS A 49 0.93 -5.38 -8.89
CA CYS A 49 1.64 -5.14 -10.15
C CYS A 49 0.75 -5.47 -11.37
N ALA A 50 0.07 -6.62 -11.37
CA ALA A 50 -0.81 -7.04 -12.45
C ALA A 50 -1.96 -6.03 -12.69
N HIS A 51 -2.43 -5.37 -11.63
CA HIS A 51 -3.49 -4.38 -11.70
C HIS A 51 -2.97 -2.92 -11.80
N ASN A 52 -1.70 -2.72 -12.17
CA ASN A 52 -1.10 -1.40 -12.37
C ASN A 52 -1.26 -0.45 -11.16
N MET A 53 -1.27 -1.01 -9.94
CA MET A 53 -1.38 -0.20 -8.74
C MET A 53 -0.09 0.59 -8.45
N PHE A 54 1.08 0.10 -8.89
CA PHE A 54 2.37 0.75 -8.70
C PHE A 54 2.91 1.41 -9.94
N PRO A 55 3.72 2.48 -9.79
CA PRO A 55 4.56 3.00 -10.86
C PRO A 55 5.63 1.97 -11.28
N SER A 56 6.19 2.12 -12.49
CA SER A 56 7.29 1.29 -12.98
C SER A 56 8.51 1.36 -12.03
N HIS A 57 9.04 0.21 -11.67
CA HIS A 57 10.20 0.04 -10.76
C HIS A 57 10.94 -1.27 -11.10
N ASN A 58 12.18 -1.40 -10.61
CA ASN A 58 13.00 -2.59 -10.80
C ASN A 58 13.67 -3.10 -9.50
N ARG A 59 13.37 -2.45 -8.37
CA ARG A 59 13.80 -2.88 -7.04
C ARG A 59 12.61 -2.80 -6.09
N GLN A 60 12.49 -3.81 -5.21
CA GLN A 60 11.50 -3.85 -4.14
C GLN A 60 12.14 -4.30 -2.83
N ALA A 61 11.64 -3.76 -1.74
CA ALA A 61 11.89 -4.21 -0.39
C ALA A 61 10.58 -4.18 0.39
N PHE A 62 10.39 -5.14 1.29
CA PHE A 62 9.20 -5.26 2.13
C PHE A 62 9.62 -5.46 3.57
N GLU A 63 8.93 -4.77 4.48
CA GLU A 63 9.22 -4.80 5.91
C GLU A 63 7.95 -4.62 6.73
N ASP A 64 8.04 -4.87 8.04
CA ASP A 64 6.98 -4.58 9.01
C ASP A 64 5.66 -5.29 8.73
N PHE A 65 5.67 -6.62 8.80
CA PHE A 65 4.51 -7.46 8.52
C PHE A 65 3.61 -7.60 9.75
N TRP A 66 2.35 -7.20 9.58
CA TRP A 66 1.29 -7.32 10.56
C TRP A 66 0.21 -8.24 9.99
N THR A 67 -0.20 -9.24 10.75
CA THR A 67 -1.23 -10.19 10.32
C THR A 67 -2.15 -10.52 11.47
N GLY A 68 -3.41 -10.79 11.16
CA GLY A 68 -4.39 -11.15 12.18
C GLY A 68 -5.80 -11.15 11.64
N GLU A 69 -6.73 -10.96 12.54
CA GLU A 69 -8.15 -10.86 12.25
C GLU A 69 -8.73 -9.65 13.00
N VAL A 70 -9.55 -8.86 12.32
CA VAL A 70 -10.26 -7.72 12.88
C VAL A 70 -11.72 -7.79 12.45
N ALA A 71 -12.65 -7.77 13.40
CA ALA A 71 -14.08 -7.87 13.15
C ALA A 71 -14.50 -9.07 12.26
N GLY A 72 -13.86 -10.21 12.43
CA GLY A 72 -14.13 -11.43 11.66
C GLY A 72 -13.51 -11.45 10.25
N HIS A 73 -12.67 -10.48 9.93
CA HIS A 73 -11.97 -10.40 8.66
C HIS A 73 -10.47 -10.59 8.85
N SER A 74 -9.90 -11.56 8.12
CA SER A 74 -8.45 -11.71 8.09
C SER A 74 -7.80 -10.50 7.40
N PHE A 75 -6.67 -10.05 7.92
CA PHE A 75 -5.90 -9.01 7.26
C PHE A 75 -4.41 -9.32 7.27
N ARG A 76 -3.71 -8.71 6.34
CA ARG A 76 -2.26 -8.55 6.34
C ARG A 76 -1.88 -7.15 5.89
N LEU A 77 -0.89 -6.58 6.56
CA LEU A 77 -0.37 -5.24 6.30
C LEU A 77 1.14 -5.32 6.32
N PHE A 78 1.81 -4.67 5.39
CA PHE A 78 3.27 -4.51 5.39
C PHE A 78 3.68 -3.25 4.63
N GLU A 79 4.88 -2.75 4.89
CA GLU A 79 5.45 -1.65 4.13
C GLU A 79 6.20 -2.14 2.90
N ALA A 80 6.02 -1.42 1.77
CA ALA A 80 6.79 -1.59 0.56
C ALA A 80 7.62 -0.35 0.24
N HIS A 81 8.85 -0.58 -0.20
CA HIS A 81 9.73 0.42 -0.78
C HIS A 81 10.15 0.00 -2.18
N LEU A 82 9.57 0.65 -3.19
CA LEU A 82 9.80 0.37 -4.60
C LEU A 82 10.66 1.46 -5.22
N GLN A 83 11.72 1.06 -5.92
CA GLN A 83 12.70 1.99 -6.49
C GLN A 83 12.98 1.68 -7.95
N MET A 84 13.35 2.72 -8.69
CA MET A 84 13.99 2.59 -10.00
C MET A 84 15.50 2.78 -9.81
N GLU A 85 16.25 1.75 -10.12
CA GLU A 85 17.70 1.80 -10.20
C GLU A 85 18.12 1.98 -11.66
N THR A 86 18.93 3.00 -11.93
CA THR A 86 19.50 3.27 -13.25
C THR A 86 21.02 3.37 -13.15
N LYS A 87 21.71 2.98 -14.22
CA LYS A 87 23.16 3.15 -14.35
C LYS A 87 23.46 4.13 -15.48
N ASP A 88 24.31 5.10 -15.22
CA ASP A 88 24.77 6.01 -16.25
C ASP A 88 25.86 5.35 -17.14
N SER A 89 26.26 6.04 -18.22
CA SER A 89 27.30 5.58 -19.14
C SER A 89 28.68 5.42 -18.49
N LYS A 90 28.87 5.98 -17.29
CA LYS A 90 30.10 5.86 -16.48
C LYS A 90 29.99 4.77 -15.40
N GLY A 91 28.90 3.97 -15.41
CA GLY A 91 28.67 2.88 -14.46
C GLY A 91 28.19 3.34 -13.08
N ARG A 92 27.87 4.63 -12.89
CA ARG A 92 27.37 5.12 -11.59
C ARG A 92 25.91 4.76 -11.44
N THR A 93 25.57 4.18 -10.29
CA THR A 93 24.20 3.78 -9.96
C THR A 93 23.47 4.91 -9.28
N SER A 94 22.27 5.24 -9.76
CA SER A 94 21.32 6.14 -9.13
C SER A 94 20.05 5.38 -8.76
N ARG A 95 19.45 5.70 -7.61
CA ARG A 95 18.20 5.10 -7.12
C ARG A 95 17.18 6.18 -6.84
N THR A 96 16.00 6.02 -7.42
CA THR A 96 14.86 6.93 -7.22
C THR A 96 13.70 6.14 -6.62
N THR A 97 13.17 6.58 -5.48
CA THR A 97 11.96 6.01 -4.89
C THR A 97 10.76 6.29 -5.81
N LYS A 98 10.03 5.25 -6.16
CA LYS A 98 8.82 5.29 -6.99
C LYS A 98 7.55 5.13 -6.18
N PHE A 99 7.62 4.36 -5.11
CA PHE A 99 6.56 4.18 -4.13
C PHE A 99 7.18 3.84 -2.78
N ARG A 100 6.63 4.39 -1.72
CA ARG A 100 6.87 3.95 -0.35
C ARG A 100 5.57 4.07 0.42
N GLY A 101 5.24 3.04 1.20
CA GLY A 101 4.07 3.05 2.06
C GLY A 101 3.46 1.66 2.27
N PRO A 102 2.34 1.62 3.01
CA PRO A 102 1.67 0.39 3.37
C PRO A 102 0.93 -0.25 2.21
N LEU A 103 0.91 -1.58 2.24
CA LEU A 103 -0.01 -2.45 1.52
C LEU A 103 -0.87 -3.15 2.55
N LEU A 104 -2.17 -2.91 2.52
CA LEU A 104 -3.18 -3.58 3.34
C LEU A 104 -4.00 -4.52 2.46
N GLU A 105 -4.16 -5.76 2.87
CA GLU A 105 -5.13 -6.69 2.30
C GLU A 105 -6.11 -7.13 3.39
N ILE A 106 -7.40 -7.11 3.08
CA ILE A 106 -8.50 -7.58 3.94
C ILE A 106 -9.24 -8.68 3.19
N GLY A 107 -9.43 -9.82 3.81
CA GLY A 107 -10.23 -10.93 3.29
C GLY A 107 -11.70 -10.73 3.63
N PHE A 108 -12.58 -11.04 2.67
CA PHE A 108 -14.02 -11.05 2.87
C PHE A 108 -14.56 -12.47 2.75
N SER A 109 -15.58 -12.79 3.53
CA SER A 109 -16.28 -14.08 3.45
C SER A 109 -17.03 -14.24 2.12
N ARG A 110 -17.49 -13.11 1.55
CA ARG A 110 -18.17 -13.08 0.25
C ARG A 110 -17.14 -12.93 -0.87
N LYS A 111 -17.24 -13.78 -1.90
CA LYS A 111 -16.44 -13.63 -3.12
C LYS A 111 -16.98 -12.49 -3.97
N PHE A 112 -16.10 -11.67 -4.50
CA PHE A 112 -16.42 -10.71 -5.55
C PHE A 112 -16.38 -11.45 -6.91
N HIS A 113 -17.32 -11.13 -7.78
CA HIS A 113 -17.39 -11.71 -9.13
C HIS A 113 -16.53 -10.91 -10.11
N GLY A 114 -16.57 -9.59 -9.96
CA GLY A 114 -15.82 -8.64 -10.75
C GLY A 114 -14.49 -8.23 -10.13
N THR A 115 -13.82 -7.37 -10.87
CA THR A 115 -12.62 -6.65 -10.44
C THR A 115 -12.95 -5.17 -10.43
N THR A 116 -12.84 -4.51 -9.28
CA THR A 116 -13.08 -3.08 -9.14
C THR A 116 -11.82 -2.38 -8.63
N LEU A 117 -11.32 -1.42 -9.41
CA LEU A 117 -10.16 -0.60 -9.08
C LEU A 117 -10.59 0.84 -8.81
N VAL A 118 -10.26 1.34 -7.62
CA VAL A 118 -10.45 2.73 -7.20
C VAL A 118 -9.11 3.44 -7.23
N THR A 119 -9.03 4.59 -7.88
CA THR A 119 -7.80 5.39 -7.97
C THR A 119 -8.14 6.87 -7.75
N ARG A 120 -7.15 7.67 -7.35
CA ARG A 120 -7.33 9.13 -7.31
C ARG A 120 -7.65 9.69 -8.70
N ASP A 121 -8.54 10.68 -8.76
CA ASP A 121 -8.86 11.38 -10.01
C ASP A 121 -7.60 11.81 -10.75
N GLY A 122 -7.64 11.68 -12.07
CA GLY A 122 -6.53 12.01 -12.95
C GLY A 122 -5.38 11.01 -12.98
N ALA A 123 -5.46 9.88 -12.26
CA ALA A 123 -4.45 8.81 -12.37
C ALA A 123 -4.41 8.20 -13.79
N HIS A 124 -5.53 8.25 -14.52
CA HIS A 124 -5.69 7.71 -15.87
C HIS A 124 -6.25 8.76 -16.86
N ARG A 125 -5.62 9.94 -16.96
CA ARG A 125 -6.05 10.98 -17.90
C ARG A 125 -5.72 10.64 -19.35
N ARG A 126 -6.55 11.14 -20.30
CA ARG A 126 -6.27 11.10 -21.73
C ARG A 126 -5.15 12.08 -22.07
N PHE A 127 -4.18 11.62 -22.86
CA PHE A 127 -2.95 12.38 -23.14
C PHE A 127 -3.18 13.71 -23.88
N PHE A 128 -4.26 13.86 -24.69
CA PHE A 128 -4.50 15.05 -25.54
C PHE A 128 -5.67 15.93 -25.13
N ILE A 129 -6.63 15.44 -24.34
CA ILE A 129 -7.89 16.14 -24.08
C ILE A 129 -8.12 16.38 -22.58
N GLY A 130 -7.24 15.89 -21.71
CA GLY A 130 -7.30 16.16 -20.27
C GLY A 130 -8.45 15.47 -19.50
N GLY A 131 -9.29 14.68 -20.16
CA GLY A 131 -10.40 13.97 -19.55
C GLY A 131 -10.01 12.59 -19.00
N ARG A 132 -10.83 12.06 -18.12
CA ARG A 132 -10.79 10.70 -17.58
C ARG A 132 -10.89 9.67 -18.73
N LYS A 133 -10.21 8.52 -18.63
CA LYS A 133 -10.35 7.42 -19.61
C LYS A 133 -11.66 6.70 -19.36
N ASP A 134 -12.33 6.28 -20.43
CA ASP A 134 -13.57 5.49 -20.35
C ASP A 134 -13.29 4.04 -19.94
N SER A 135 -12.09 3.53 -20.22
CA SER A 135 -11.66 2.18 -19.84
C SER A 135 -10.15 2.07 -19.64
N ILE A 136 -9.74 1.10 -18.85
CA ILE A 136 -8.34 0.74 -18.60
C ILE A 136 -8.14 -0.78 -18.77
N LYS A 137 -6.91 -1.20 -19.11
CA LYS A 137 -6.54 -2.62 -19.18
C LYS A 137 -5.61 -2.96 -18.01
N VAL A 138 -6.01 -3.94 -17.19
CA VAL A 138 -5.25 -4.44 -16.04
C VAL A 138 -5.46 -5.96 -15.93
N ALA A 139 -4.41 -6.71 -15.56
CA ALA A 139 -4.46 -8.15 -15.36
C ALA A 139 -5.17 -8.92 -16.52
N SER A 140 -4.94 -8.49 -17.77
CA SER A 140 -5.59 -9.04 -18.99
C SER A 140 -7.10 -8.81 -19.09
N LYS A 141 -7.69 -7.99 -18.22
CA LYS A 141 -9.08 -7.56 -18.24
C LYS A 141 -9.20 -6.11 -18.72
N THR A 142 -10.35 -5.77 -19.30
CA THR A 142 -10.76 -4.38 -19.52
C THR A 142 -11.73 -3.99 -18.42
N LEU A 143 -11.43 -2.92 -17.71
CA LEU A 143 -12.31 -2.33 -16.71
C LEU A 143 -12.83 -1.01 -17.27
N ASP A 144 -14.15 -0.86 -17.28
CA ASP A 144 -14.82 0.36 -17.72
C ASP A 144 -15.04 1.30 -16.53
N ILE A 145 -15.09 2.60 -16.81
CA ILE A 145 -15.38 3.60 -15.78
C ILE A 145 -16.77 3.34 -15.19
N ALA A 146 -16.86 3.35 -13.88
CA ALA A 146 -18.10 3.23 -13.14
C ALA A 146 -18.49 4.59 -12.58
N GLU A 147 -19.68 5.07 -12.94
CA GLU A 147 -20.23 6.29 -12.35
C GLU A 147 -20.77 6.01 -10.96
N MET A 148 -20.37 6.83 -10.00
CA MET A 148 -20.80 6.75 -8.60
C MET A 148 -21.88 7.76 -8.31
N VAL A 149 -22.69 7.49 -7.27
CA VAL A 149 -23.82 8.36 -6.90
C VAL A 149 -23.36 9.60 -6.13
N ASN A 150 -22.17 9.58 -5.54
CA ASN A 150 -21.66 10.68 -4.72
C ASN A 150 -20.73 11.59 -5.54
N PRO A 151 -21.16 12.85 -5.87
CA PRO A 151 -20.35 13.77 -6.67
C PRO A 151 -19.00 14.13 -6.01
N GLU A 152 -18.99 14.30 -4.69
CA GLU A 152 -17.78 14.66 -3.93
C GLU A 152 -16.71 13.55 -4.02
N PHE A 153 -17.16 12.30 -4.08
CA PHE A 153 -16.28 11.17 -4.32
C PHE A 153 -15.79 11.11 -5.77
N GLU A 154 -16.67 11.37 -6.74
CA GLU A 154 -16.29 11.40 -8.17
C GLU A 154 -15.29 12.51 -8.50
N ASP A 155 -15.30 13.61 -7.76
CA ASP A 155 -14.30 14.68 -7.86
C ASP A 155 -12.93 14.24 -7.29
N ALA A 156 -12.90 13.25 -6.41
CA ALA A 156 -11.70 12.77 -5.75
C ALA A 156 -11.14 11.46 -6.33
N PHE A 157 -12.00 10.60 -6.86
CA PHE A 157 -11.64 9.25 -7.28
C PHE A 157 -12.28 8.84 -8.62
N ASP A 158 -11.52 8.06 -9.38
CA ASP A 158 -12.01 7.27 -10.51
C ASP A 158 -12.24 5.83 -10.07
N VAL A 159 -13.37 5.24 -10.46
CA VAL A 159 -13.69 3.83 -10.24
C VAL A 159 -13.77 3.12 -11.59
N TYR A 160 -13.01 2.03 -11.74
CA TYR A 160 -13.01 1.18 -12.94
C TYR A 160 -13.42 -0.23 -12.55
N SER A 161 -14.35 -0.84 -13.30
CA SER A 161 -14.84 -2.19 -13.02
C SER A 161 -15.22 -2.95 -14.26
N ASP A 162 -15.13 -4.29 -14.21
CA ASP A 162 -15.73 -5.21 -15.15
C ASP A 162 -17.16 -5.65 -14.74
N ASP A 163 -17.62 -5.22 -13.55
CA ASP A 163 -19.01 -5.38 -13.07
C ASP A 163 -19.51 -4.07 -12.43
N GLN A 164 -20.31 -3.33 -13.20
CA GLN A 164 -20.82 -2.00 -12.81
C GLN A 164 -21.79 -2.05 -11.62
N VAL A 165 -22.55 -3.15 -11.48
CA VAL A 165 -23.51 -3.30 -10.38
C VAL A 165 -22.79 -3.62 -9.08
N GLU A 166 -21.86 -4.57 -9.16
CA GLU A 166 -21.03 -4.92 -8.00
C GLU A 166 -20.16 -3.74 -7.54
N ALA A 167 -19.60 -2.96 -8.48
CA ALA A 167 -18.81 -1.77 -8.15
C ALA A 167 -19.58 -0.77 -7.29
N ARG A 168 -20.84 -0.46 -7.65
CA ARG A 168 -21.68 0.48 -6.86
C ARG A 168 -22.04 -0.07 -5.49
N TYR A 169 -22.13 -1.38 -5.34
CA TYR A 169 -22.35 -2.03 -4.06
C TYR A 169 -21.10 -1.99 -3.16
N LEU A 170 -19.92 -2.22 -3.74
CA LEU A 170 -18.64 -2.27 -3.01
C LEU A 170 -18.15 -0.87 -2.62
N VAL A 171 -18.27 0.09 -3.55
CA VAL A 171 -17.81 1.47 -3.38
C VAL A 171 -18.98 2.34 -2.94
N HIS A 172 -19.60 2.01 -1.78
CA HIS A 172 -20.66 2.81 -1.20
C HIS A 172 -20.10 4.05 -0.46
N PRO A 173 -20.94 5.05 -0.12
CA PRO A 173 -20.49 6.33 0.46
C PRO A 173 -19.60 6.19 1.69
N ASP A 174 -19.96 5.33 2.65
CA ASP A 174 -19.18 5.15 3.88
C ASP A 174 -17.75 4.63 3.58
N TYR A 175 -17.60 3.74 2.57
CA TYR A 175 -16.29 3.28 2.13
C TYR A 175 -15.47 4.43 1.52
N CYS A 176 -16.11 5.30 0.77
CA CYS A 176 -15.48 6.49 0.19
C CYS A 176 -14.94 7.43 1.27
N GLU A 177 -15.74 7.68 2.29
CA GLU A 177 -15.34 8.50 3.46
C GLU A 177 -14.15 7.87 4.20
N GLN A 178 -14.16 6.55 4.38
CA GLN A 178 -13.05 5.82 5.02
C GLN A 178 -11.74 5.91 4.23
N LEU A 179 -11.77 5.84 2.89
CA LEU A 179 -10.58 6.02 2.07
C LEU A 179 -9.99 7.43 2.22
N ILE A 180 -10.83 8.45 2.22
CA ILE A 180 -10.42 9.85 2.42
C ILE A 180 -9.86 10.03 3.84
N ALA A 181 -10.52 9.50 4.85
CA ALA A 181 -10.08 9.57 6.24
C ALA A 181 -8.72 8.89 6.44
N MET A 182 -8.51 7.72 5.84
CA MET A 182 -7.23 7.00 5.88
C MET A 182 -6.11 7.82 5.24
N GLU A 183 -6.34 8.42 4.08
CA GLU A 183 -5.35 9.27 3.42
C GLU A 183 -4.94 10.46 4.30
N ARG A 184 -5.90 11.07 4.99
CA ARG A 184 -5.67 12.18 5.93
C ARG A 184 -4.90 11.72 7.17
N ALA A 185 -5.34 10.63 7.81
CA ALA A 185 -4.76 10.12 9.05
C ALA A 185 -3.27 9.77 8.89
N PHE A 186 -2.89 9.21 7.77
CA PHE A 186 -1.50 8.82 7.51
C PHE A 186 -0.68 9.86 6.73
N ALA A 187 -1.22 11.08 6.54
CA ALA A 187 -0.62 12.12 5.68
C ALA A 187 -0.18 11.56 4.32
N GLY A 188 -0.93 10.57 3.82
CA GLY A 188 -0.63 9.82 2.62
C GLY A 188 -1.12 10.51 1.36
N LYS A 189 -0.73 9.93 0.22
CA LYS A 189 -1.12 10.42 -1.11
C LYS A 189 -1.38 9.24 -2.03
N LYS A 190 -2.15 9.49 -3.08
CA LYS A 190 -2.38 8.53 -4.16
C LYS A 190 -2.87 7.17 -3.65
N VAL A 191 -3.84 7.19 -2.73
CA VAL A 191 -4.49 5.96 -2.30
C VAL A 191 -5.10 5.26 -3.51
N LYS A 192 -4.94 3.94 -3.57
CA LYS A 192 -5.63 3.07 -4.52
C LYS A 192 -6.22 1.89 -3.77
N ALA A 193 -7.37 1.42 -4.24
CA ALA A 193 -7.99 0.23 -3.69
C ALA A 193 -8.42 -0.71 -4.81
N LEU A 194 -8.30 -2.01 -4.58
CA LEU A 194 -8.63 -3.06 -5.52
C LEU A 194 -9.51 -4.09 -4.81
N PHE A 195 -10.71 -4.30 -5.32
CA PHE A 195 -11.57 -5.41 -4.97
C PHE A 195 -11.40 -6.51 -6.03
N CYS A 196 -10.90 -7.66 -5.62
CA CYS A 196 -10.65 -8.78 -6.51
C CYS A 196 -10.57 -10.08 -5.69
N GLU A 197 -11.17 -11.16 -6.19
CA GLU A 197 -11.07 -12.51 -5.61
C GLU A 197 -11.47 -12.58 -4.12
N GLY A 198 -12.49 -11.84 -3.71
CA GLY A 198 -12.94 -11.81 -2.31
C GLY A 198 -12.02 -11.06 -1.36
N LYS A 199 -11.13 -10.22 -1.88
CA LYS A 199 -10.18 -9.44 -1.11
C LYS A 199 -10.22 -7.97 -1.49
N LEU A 200 -10.10 -7.11 -0.50
CA LEU A 200 -9.80 -5.69 -0.68
C LEU A 200 -8.31 -5.49 -0.47
N THR A 201 -7.64 -4.94 -1.45
CA THR A 201 -6.25 -4.48 -1.33
C THR A 201 -6.21 -2.97 -1.38
N VAL A 202 -5.59 -2.32 -0.39
CA VAL A 202 -5.40 -0.88 -0.36
C VAL A 202 -3.91 -0.58 -0.32
N ILE A 203 -3.47 0.36 -1.13
CA ILE A 203 -2.12 0.93 -1.07
C ILE A 203 -2.20 2.44 -0.85
N LEU A 204 -1.25 2.97 -0.12
CA LEU A 204 -1.16 4.38 0.20
C LEU A 204 0.29 4.84 0.08
N GLU A 205 0.57 5.88 -0.71
CA GLU A 205 1.90 6.48 -0.74
C GLU A 205 2.09 7.36 0.49
N ALA A 206 2.89 6.91 1.44
CA ALA A 206 3.14 7.58 2.70
C ALA A 206 4.62 7.48 3.09
N LYS A 207 5.03 8.29 4.07
CA LYS A 207 6.32 8.08 4.73
C LYS A 207 6.28 6.79 5.55
N GLN A 208 7.44 6.29 5.97
CA GLN A 208 7.53 5.15 6.87
C GLN A 208 6.59 5.31 8.07
N LEU A 209 5.65 4.38 8.25
CA LEU A 209 4.62 4.45 9.30
C LEU A 209 5.07 3.76 10.59
N PHE A 210 5.84 2.68 10.48
CA PHE A 210 6.16 1.80 11.60
C PHE A 210 7.60 2.00 12.13
N GLU A 211 8.21 3.15 11.87
CA GLU A 211 9.49 3.53 12.45
C GLU A 211 9.29 3.96 13.91
N SER A 212 9.25 3.00 14.80
CA SER A 212 9.37 3.20 16.25
C SER A 212 10.80 2.87 16.69
N GLY A 213 11.28 3.52 17.76
CA GLY A 213 12.62 3.24 18.33
C GLY A 213 13.72 4.21 17.89
N GLY A 214 13.37 5.40 17.42
CA GLY A 214 14.30 6.53 17.45
C GLY A 214 14.72 6.80 18.90
N MET A 215 15.94 7.29 19.14
CA MET A 215 16.41 7.62 20.51
C MET A 215 15.67 8.82 21.13
N ASP A 216 14.50 9.18 20.63
CA ASP A 216 13.68 10.28 21.11
C ASP A 216 12.35 9.71 21.64
N ALA A 217 12.32 9.44 22.94
CA ALA A 217 11.17 8.89 23.64
C ALA A 217 9.88 9.74 23.51
N GLY A 218 10.01 11.05 23.26
CA GLY A 218 8.87 11.94 23.03
C GLY A 218 8.16 11.66 21.71
N ARG A 219 8.90 11.46 20.62
CA ARG A 219 8.35 11.10 19.30
C ARG A 219 7.78 9.70 19.25
N ASP A 220 8.36 8.77 19.99
CA ASP A 220 7.89 7.38 20.03
C ASP A 220 6.55 7.28 20.76
N ARG A 221 6.30 8.12 21.77
CA ARG A 221 5.03 8.22 22.49
C ARG A 221 3.93 8.82 21.60
N GLU A 222 4.22 9.89 20.86
CA GLU A 222 3.27 10.53 19.93
C GLU A 222 2.84 9.56 18.81
N LYS A 223 3.76 8.73 18.32
CA LYS A 223 3.45 7.68 17.32
C LYS A 223 2.60 6.55 17.91
N LEU A 224 2.81 6.17 19.15
CA LEU A 224 1.97 5.17 19.84
C LEU A 224 0.54 5.67 20.00
N GLU A 225 0.35 6.94 20.34
CA GLU A 225 -0.97 7.56 20.49
C GLU A 225 -1.73 7.70 19.13
N MET A 226 -1.00 7.79 18.01
CA MET A 226 -1.61 7.81 16.66
C MET A 226 -1.94 6.41 16.11
N THR A 227 -1.46 5.34 16.73
CA THR A 227 -1.62 3.96 16.24
C THR A 227 -2.69 3.19 17.03
N LEU A 228 -3.15 3.71 18.15
CA LEU A 228 -4.24 3.19 18.99
C LEU A 228 -5.55 3.93 18.74
#